data_e22e3fbc92063c24ad440676d3b8bf09
#
_entry.id   e22e3fbc92063c24ad440676d3b8bf09
#
_cell.length_a   1.000
_cell.length_b   1.000
_cell.length_c   1.000
_cell.angle_alpha   90.00
_cell.angle_beta   90.00
_cell.angle_gamma   90.00
#
_symmetry.space_group_name_H-M   'P 1'
#
loop_
_entity.id
_entity.type
_entity.pdbx_description
1 polymer ?
#
loop_
_entity_poly.entity_id
_entity_poly.type
_entity_poly.pdbx_seq_one_letter_code
_entity_poly.pdbx_strand_id
1 'polypeptide(L)'
;MARGDFAFHHSLRVRWSETDAQGVVFNARYLDYADVAITEYWRAVKFRDYADNAPMEFHVKKATVTWFAPIKPDEMIEVMARTIATGRTSMTQFVEIHGLTEDGSDDLRATVDLVSVHVDLCLEYQCL
;
A
#
# COMPACT_ATOMS: atom_id res chain seq x y z
N MET A 1 -12.91 -6.80 -1.02
CA MET A 1 -13.54 -5.71 -0.27
C MET A 1 -13.88 -4.60 -1.24
N ALA A 2 -14.96 -3.89 -0.95
CA ALA A 2 -15.36 -2.75 -1.77
C ALA A 2 -14.71 -1.48 -1.26
N ARG A 3 -14.64 -0.46 -2.13
CA ARG A 3 -14.09 0.86 -1.81
C ARG A 3 -14.67 1.44 -0.52
N GLY A 4 -15.97 1.25 -0.28
CA GLY A 4 -16.64 1.75 0.92
C GLY A 4 -16.18 1.12 2.23
N ASP A 5 -15.45 0.02 2.18
CA ASP A 5 -14.93 -0.65 3.38
C ASP A 5 -13.65 0.03 3.93
N PHE A 6 -13.12 1.01 3.21
CA PHE A 6 -11.90 1.71 3.59
C PHE A 6 -12.21 3.14 4.05
N ALA A 7 -11.70 3.49 5.21
CA ALA A 7 -11.77 4.87 5.69
C ALA A 7 -10.68 5.76 5.08
N PHE A 8 -9.58 5.16 4.65
CA PHE A 8 -8.44 5.87 4.08
C PHE A 8 -8.35 5.67 2.58
N HIS A 9 -8.26 6.77 1.84
CA HIS A 9 -8.13 6.81 0.39
C HIS A 9 -7.08 7.85 0.01
N HIS A 10 -6.25 7.55 -0.98
CA HIS A 10 -5.25 8.47 -1.49
C HIS A 10 -5.19 8.37 -3.01
N SER A 11 -5.26 9.51 -3.69
CA SER A 11 -5.24 9.54 -5.15
C SER A 11 -3.84 9.84 -5.65
N LEU A 12 -3.47 9.22 -6.77
CA LEU A 12 -2.21 9.53 -7.43
C LEU A 12 -2.35 9.33 -8.94
N ARG A 13 -1.47 9.99 -9.69
CA ARG A 13 -1.41 9.85 -11.15
C ARG A 13 -0.33 8.87 -11.53
N VAL A 14 -0.67 7.94 -12.41
CA VAL A 14 0.26 6.97 -12.97
C VAL A 14 1.22 7.66 -13.92
N ARG A 15 2.52 7.45 -13.73
CA ARG A 15 3.57 8.06 -14.57
C ARG A 15 3.89 7.16 -15.75
N TRP A 16 4.30 7.78 -16.85
CA TRP A 16 4.74 7.05 -18.03
C TRP A 16 5.89 6.09 -17.73
N SER A 17 6.80 6.49 -16.84
CA SER A 17 7.94 5.66 -16.42
C SER A 17 7.55 4.38 -15.69
N GLU A 18 6.30 4.27 -15.28
CA GLU A 18 5.79 3.11 -14.54
C GLU A 18 5.15 2.06 -15.45
N THR A 19 5.11 2.33 -16.74
CA THR A 19 4.51 1.44 -17.72
C THR A 19 5.56 0.63 -18.48
N ASP A 20 5.13 -0.49 -19.05
CA ASP A 20 5.98 -1.38 -19.82
C ASP A 20 5.68 -1.26 -21.33
N ALA A 21 6.31 -2.14 -22.13
CA ALA A 21 6.16 -2.12 -23.58
C ALA A 21 4.74 -2.45 -24.05
N GLN A 22 3.90 -3.01 -23.17
CA GLN A 22 2.51 -3.31 -23.49
C GLN A 22 1.58 -2.13 -23.24
N GLY A 23 2.12 -1.01 -22.75
CA GLY A 23 1.34 0.19 -22.51
C GLY A 23 0.49 0.14 -21.25
N VAL A 24 0.85 -0.70 -20.30
CA VAL A 24 0.17 -0.81 -19.02
C VAL A 24 1.20 -0.76 -17.89
N VAL A 25 0.76 -0.46 -16.68
CA VAL A 25 1.65 -0.41 -15.51
C VAL A 25 2.32 -1.77 -15.34
N PHE A 26 3.64 -1.75 -15.20
CA PHE A 26 4.45 -2.94 -15.01
C PHE A 26 4.12 -3.62 -13.68
N ASN A 27 4.08 -4.96 -13.69
CA ASN A 27 3.65 -5.76 -12.54
C ASN A 27 4.31 -5.39 -11.23
N ALA A 28 5.61 -5.11 -11.23
CA ALA A 28 6.36 -4.78 -10.04
C ALA A 28 5.98 -3.42 -9.44
N ARG A 29 5.42 -2.51 -10.23
CA ARG A 29 5.05 -1.17 -9.76
C ARG A 29 3.87 -1.15 -8.81
N TYR A 30 3.07 -2.22 -8.79
CA TYR A 30 1.95 -2.31 -7.85
C TYR A 30 2.42 -2.32 -6.40
N LEU A 31 3.62 -2.83 -6.14
CA LEU A 31 4.22 -2.75 -4.81
C LEU A 31 4.65 -1.32 -4.48
N ASP A 32 5.07 -0.53 -5.46
CA ASP A 32 5.34 0.90 -5.26
C ASP A 32 4.06 1.64 -4.85
N TYR A 33 2.95 1.34 -5.50
CA TYR A 33 1.65 1.96 -5.16
C TYR A 33 1.19 1.53 -3.77
N ALA A 34 1.40 0.28 -3.41
CA ALA A 34 1.10 -0.20 -2.07
C ALA A 34 1.95 0.52 -1.02
N ASP A 35 3.22 0.78 -1.33
CA ASP A 35 4.11 1.52 -0.44
C ASP A 35 3.61 2.95 -0.23
N VAL A 36 3.19 3.61 -1.30
CA VAL A 36 2.57 4.95 -1.20
C VAL A 36 1.33 4.87 -0.31
N ALA A 37 0.46 3.88 -0.53
CA ALA A 37 -0.76 3.71 0.26
C ALA A 37 -0.45 3.56 1.74
N ILE A 38 0.50 2.69 2.09
CA ILE A 38 0.86 2.44 3.49
C ILE A 38 1.50 3.66 4.13
N THR A 39 2.39 4.33 3.41
CA THR A 39 3.05 5.53 3.92
C THR A 39 2.05 6.65 4.22
N GLU A 40 1.14 6.91 3.30
CA GLU A 40 0.10 7.91 3.50
C GLU A 40 -0.91 7.50 4.57
N TYR A 41 -1.20 6.21 4.66
CA TYR A 41 -2.05 5.65 5.69
C TYR A 41 -1.45 5.91 7.09
N TRP A 42 -0.14 5.65 7.26
CA TRP A 42 0.54 5.92 8.54
C TRP A 42 0.50 7.41 8.90
N ARG A 43 0.65 8.29 7.91
CA ARG A 43 0.51 9.73 8.14
C ARG A 43 -0.89 10.09 8.59
N ALA A 44 -1.90 9.54 7.92
CA ALA A 44 -3.29 9.84 8.22
C ALA A 44 -3.69 9.41 9.61
N VAL A 45 -3.21 8.26 10.09
CA VAL A 45 -3.52 7.77 11.44
C VAL A 45 -2.55 8.31 12.50
N LYS A 46 -1.58 9.15 12.12
CA LYS A 46 -0.60 9.77 13.02
C LYS A 46 0.15 8.72 13.84
N PHE A 47 0.61 7.70 13.18
CA PHE A 47 1.21 6.54 13.83
C PHE A 47 2.37 6.91 14.74
N ARG A 48 3.22 7.85 14.32
CA ARG A 48 4.38 8.27 15.11
C ARG A 48 4.00 8.91 16.44
N ASP A 49 2.86 9.58 16.49
CA ASP A 49 2.38 10.22 17.74
C ASP A 49 2.02 9.16 18.77
N TYR A 50 1.49 8.03 18.33
CA TYR A 50 1.13 6.92 19.22
C TYR A 50 2.33 6.08 19.61
N ALA A 51 3.41 6.13 18.85
CA ALA A 51 4.60 5.34 19.10
C ALA A 51 5.61 6.00 20.05
N ASP A 52 5.27 7.12 20.65
CA ASP A 52 6.13 7.89 21.59
C ASP A 52 7.53 8.14 21.02
N ASN A 53 7.61 8.40 19.72
CA ASN A 53 8.87 8.59 18.99
C ASN A 53 9.80 7.37 19.03
N ALA A 54 9.30 6.21 19.47
CA ALA A 54 10.06 4.99 19.37
C ALA A 54 10.27 4.62 17.89
N PRO A 55 11.45 4.15 17.51
CA PRO A 55 11.66 3.71 16.13
C PRO A 55 10.79 2.49 15.86
N MET A 56 9.74 2.70 15.08
CA MET A 56 8.83 1.63 14.68
C MET A 56 9.29 1.13 13.32
N GLU A 57 10.18 0.17 13.34
CA GLU A 57 10.72 -0.42 12.13
C GLU A 57 9.94 -1.68 11.77
N PHE A 58 9.23 -1.61 10.65
CA PHE A 58 8.51 -2.75 10.11
C PHE A 58 9.09 -3.09 8.74
N HIS A 59 9.45 -4.35 8.56
CA HIS A 59 9.91 -4.85 7.27
C HIS A 59 8.86 -5.77 6.68
N VAL A 60 8.62 -5.63 5.38
CA VAL A 60 7.69 -6.51 4.68
C VAL A 60 8.30 -7.92 4.62
N LYS A 61 7.58 -8.88 5.14
CA LYS A 61 7.97 -10.29 5.11
C LYS A 61 7.34 -11.03 3.95
N LYS A 62 6.11 -10.64 3.59
CA LYS A 62 5.35 -11.31 2.54
C LYS A 62 4.45 -10.29 1.85
N ALA A 63 4.40 -10.36 0.54
CA ALA A 63 3.49 -9.54 -0.26
C ALA A 63 2.78 -10.45 -1.25
N THR A 64 1.46 -10.27 -1.36
CA THR A 64 0.66 -11.00 -2.33
C THR A 64 -0.10 -9.99 -3.17
N VAL A 65 0.16 -9.98 -4.47
CA VAL A 65 -0.51 -9.10 -5.41
C VAL A 65 -1.45 -9.91 -6.28
N THR A 66 -2.68 -9.43 -6.40
CA THR A 66 -3.67 -10.03 -7.30
C THR A 66 -4.12 -8.95 -8.27
N TRP A 67 -4.04 -9.23 -9.57
CA TRP A 67 -4.40 -8.29 -10.63
C TRP A 67 -5.77 -8.65 -11.20
N PHE A 68 -6.63 -7.64 -11.37
CA PHE A 68 -7.98 -7.81 -11.89
C PHE A 68 -8.18 -7.09 -13.21
N ALA A 69 -7.55 -5.93 -13.39
CA ALA A 69 -7.64 -5.14 -14.61
C ALA A 69 -6.39 -4.27 -14.77
N PRO A 70 -5.97 -3.97 -16.01
CA PRO A 70 -4.77 -3.18 -16.25
C PRO A 70 -4.96 -1.72 -15.86
N ILE A 71 -3.86 -1.07 -15.52
CA ILE A 71 -3.79 0.37 -15.29
C ILE A 71 -2.96 0.96 -16.41
N LYS A 72 -3.41 2.08 -16.96
CA LYS A 72 -2.80 2.72 -18.13
C LYS A 72 -1.97 3.93 -17.72
N PRO A 73 -1.01 4.36 -18.56
CA PRO A 73 -0.24 5.56 -18.28
C PRO A 73 -1.15 6.79 -18.19
N ASP A 74 -0.74 7.72 -17.32
CA ASP A 74 -1.43 8.99 -17.09
C ASP A 74 -2.82 8.87 -16.47
N GLU A 75 -3.22 7.67 -16.09
CA GLU A 75 -4.50 7.43 -15.42
C GLU A 75 -4.43 7.89 -13.97
N MET A 76 -5.54 8.41 -13.45
CA MET A 76 -5.67 8.67 -12.01
C MET A 76 -6.17 7.40 -11.33
N ILE A 77 -5.46 6.99 -10.30
CA ILE A 77 -5.88 5.86 -9.48
C ILE A 77 -6.06 6.30 -8.04
N GLU A 78 -6.79 5.49 -7.29
CA GLU A 78 -7.00 5.69 -5.87
C GLU A 78 -6.53 4.45 -5.14
N VAL A 79 -5.64 4.64 -4.17
CA VAL A 79 -5.13 3.57 -3.34
C VAL A 79 -5.77 3.68 -1.96
N MET A 80 -6.15 2.54 -1.41
CA MET A 80 -6.85 2.45 -0.12
C MET A 80 -6.14 1.42 0.71
N ALA A 81 -6.00 1.70 2.00
CA ALA A 81 -5.29 0.81 2.90
C ALA A 81 -6.02 0.68 4.22
N ARG A 82 -5.92 -0.50 4.82
CA ARG A 82 -6.38 -0.72 6.20
C ARG A 82 -5.59 -1.87 6.82
N THR A 83 -5.54 -1.89 8.13
CA THR A 83 -4.95 -2.99 8.89
C THR A 83 -6.02 -4.03 9.14
N ILE A 84 -5.81 -5.26 8.70
CA ILE A 84 -6.80 -6.34 8.82
C ILE A 84 -6.45 -7.36 9.88
N ALA A 85 -5.19 -7.41 10.30
CA ALA A 85 -4.76 -8.35 11.34
C ALA A 85 -3.52 -7.83 12.03
N THR A 86 -3.41 -8.11 13.32
CA THR A 86 -2.20 -7.82 14.09
C THR A 86 -1.83 -9.06 14.88
N GLY A 87 -0.54 -9.39 14.88
CA GLY A 87 0.03 -10.42 15.69
C GLY A 87 0.95 -9.82 16.73
N ARG A 88 1.70 -10.67 17.42
CA ARG A 88 2.62 -10.24 18.45
C ARG A 88 3.72 -9.31 17.93
N THR A 89 4.29 -9.64 16.78
CA THR A 89 5.35 -8.86 16.14
C THR A 89 5.04 -8.57 14.67
N SER A 90 3.82 -8.87 14.23
CA SER A 90 3.43 -8.72 12.82
C SER A 90 2.16 -7.93 12.68
N MET A 91 1.97 -7.36 11.51
CA MET A 91 0.69 -6.77 11.11
C MET A 91 0.46 -7.04 9.63
N THR A 92 -0.80 -7.15 9.27
CA THR A 92 -1.20 -7.34 7.89
C THR A 92 -2.01 -6.14 7.45
N GLN A 93 -1.53 -5.45 6.41
CA GLN A 93 -2.28 -4.41 5.74
C GLN A 93 -2.86 -4.97 4.45
N PHE A 94 -4.05 -4.51 4.14
CA PHE A 94 -4.71 -4.82 2.89
C PHE A 94 -4.87 -3.53 2.10
N VAL A 95 -4.41 -3.57 0.84
CA VAL A 95 -4.46 -2.43 -0.06
C VAL A 95 -5.33 -2.79 -1.25
N GLU A 96 -6.25 -1.91 -1.62
CA GLU A 96 -6.95 -1.99 -2.90
C GLU A 96 -6.53 -0.82 -3.78
N ILE A 97 -6.40 -1.08 -5.07
CA ILE A 97 -6.09 -0.08 -6.07
C ILE A 97 -7.24 -0.03 -7.05
N HIS A 98 -7.88 1.13 -7.13
CA HIS A 98 -9.01 1.37 -8.04
C HIS A 98 -8.66 2.47 -9.02
N GLY A 99 -9.28 2.45 -10.20
CA GLY A 99 -9.33 3.62 -11.05
C GLY A 99 -10.17 4.69 -10.35
N LEU A 100 -9.79 5.96 -10.49
CA LEU A 100 -10.57 7.05 -9.90
C LEU A 100 -11.84 7.26 -10.73
N THR A 101 -12.99 7.19 -10.06
CA THR A 101 -14.29 7.38 -10.71
C THR A 101 -14.95 8.67 -10.19
N GLU A 102 -15.76 9.30 -11.02
CA GLU A 102 -16.42 10.55 -10.64
C GLU A 102 -17.47 10.37 -9.56
N ASP A 103 -18.14 9.22 -9.56
CA ASP A 103 -19.23 8.92 -8.62
C ASP A 103 -18.78 8.12 -7.40
N GLY A 104 -17.49 7.83 -7.29
CA GLY A 104 -16.96 7.04 -6.18
C GLY A 104 -17.27 5.55 -6.24
N SER A 105 -17.75 5.07 -7.40
CA SER A 105 -18.03 3.65 -7.58
C SER A 105 -16.74 2.83 -7.64
N ASP A 106 -16.87 1.53 -7.41
CA ASP A 106 -15.73 0.61 -7.44
C ASP A 106 -15.20 0.45 -8.88
N ASP A 107 -13.88 0.43 -9.00
CA ASP A 107 -13.18 0.13 -10.25
C ASP A 107 -11.90 -0.62 -9.90
N LEU A 108 -12.04 -1.80 -9.33
CA LEU A 108 -10.93 -2.58 -8.78
C LEU A 108 -9.95 -3.00 -9.86
N ARG A 109 -8.68 -2.63 -9.67
CA ARG A 109 -7.58 -2.99 -10.58
C ARG A 109 -6.66 -4.04 -9.98
N ALA A 110 -6.37 -3.94 -8.69
CA ALA A 110 -5.50 -4.88 -8.02
C ALA A 110 -5.71 -4.83 -6.51
N THR A 111 -5.32 -5.91 -5.83
CA THR A 111 -5.21 -5.94 -4.37
C THR A 111 -3.80 -6.32 -3.98
N VAL A 112 -3.34 -5.82 -2.85
CA VAL A 112 -2.04 -6.15 -2.30
C VAL A 112 -2.20 -6.46 -0.81
N ASP A 113 -1.81 -7.66 -0.42
CA ASP A 113 -1.71 -8.05 0.99
C ASP A 113 -0.26 -7.92 1.41
N LEU A 114 -0.01 -7.18 2.49
CA LEU A 114 1.34 -6.98 3.01
C LEU A 114 1.40 -7.45 4.44
N VAL A 115 2.23 -8.46 4.69
CA VAL A 115 2.55 -8.90 6.05
C VAL A 115 3.89 -8.29 6.41
N SER A 116 3.90 -7.45 7.46
CA SER A 116 5.09 -6.80 7.94
C SER A 116 5.41 -7.29 9.34
N VAL A 117 6.69 -7.35 9.66
CA VAL A 117 7.17 -7.74 10.98
C VAL A 117 7.96 -6.60 11.59
N HIS A 118 7.78 -6.43 12.88
CA HIS A 118 8.57 -5.47 13.64
C HIS A 118 9.98 -6.03 13.81
N VAL A 119 10.97 -5.21 13.51
CA VAL A 119 12.38 -5.57 13.64
C VAL A 119 13.09 -4.57 14.53
N ASP A 120 14.10 -5.05 15.23
CA ASP A 120 15.02 -4.18 15.96
C ASP A 120 16.31 -4.11 15.16
N LEU A 121 16.46 -3.03 14.42
CA LEU A 121 17.63 -2.84 13.55
C LEU A 121 18.94 -2.88 14.32
N CYS A 122 18.92 -2.43 15.58
CA CYS A 122 20.11 -2.48 16.41
C CYS A 122 20.56 -3.91 16.67
N LEU A 123 19.61 -4.82 16.94
CA LEU A 123 19.94 -6.22 17.17
C LEU A 123 20.32 -6.93 15.88
N GLU A 124 19.58 -6.68 14.78
CA GLU A 124 19.79 -7.38 13.51
C GLU A 124 21.07 -6.96 12.80
N TYR A 125 21.41 -5.68 12.88
CA TYR A 125 22.57 -5.14 12.21
C TYR A 125 23.69 -4.74 13.18
N GLN A 126 23.69 -5.30 14.37
CA GLN A 126 24.69 -5.00 15.40
C GLN A 126 24.84 -3.49 15.61
N CYS A 127 23.76 -2.89 16.04
CA CYS A 127 23.67 -1.46 16.27
C CYS A 127 24.88 -0.95 17.07
N LEU A 128 25.61 -0.08 16.47
CA LEU A 128 26.82 0.50 17.06
C LEU A 128 26.54 1.78 17.78
#